data_fb6bd04175e7202484c61f29b70a114e
#
_entry.id   fb6bd04175e7202484c61f29b70a114e
#
_cell.length_a   1.000
_cell.length_b   1.000
_cell.length_c   1.000
_cell.angle_alpha   90.00
_cell.angle_beta   90.00
_cell.angle_gamma   90.00
#
_symmetry.space_group_name_H-M   'P 1'
#
loop_
_entity.id
_entity.type
_entity.pdbx_description
1 polymer ?
#
loop_
_entity_poly.entity_id
_entity_poly.type
_entity_poly.pdbx_seq_one_letter_code
_entity_poly.pdbx_strand_id
1 'polypeptide(L)'
;IGPMIMMKFVAQVAKEHGIHSVVSLNSLMVDGTGMCGACRVTVGGQTKFTCVDGPEFDGALVDFDEALKRQAMYDNVETKKILDAEEKEEGHECHIGGVIDEERDKSKQVPIAEQDPKKRSKNFKEVCLGYSADEAVMEARRCLNCKNAMCMKGCPVNINISAFIMQIAHGNFAQAAEILLRDTALPAVCGRVCPQESQCEGRCVLGKKGEPVAIGKLERFIGDWVRENGYCLAETIVENGNKVAVIGSGPAGMSASVYTKRANVAGYREHL
;
A
#
# COMPACT_ATOMS: atom_id res chain seq x y z
N ILE A 1 14.46 7.37 -2.11
CA ILE A 1 13.60 7.06 -0.94
C ILE A 1 14.26 5.95 -0.14
N GLY A 2 14.31 6.05 1.20
CA GLY A 2 14.91 5.03 2.06
C GLY A 2 15.34 5.61 3.40
N PRO A 3 16.14 4.86 4.20
CA PRO A 3 16.66 5.39 5.44
C PRO A 3 17.40 6.72 5.23
N MET A 4 17.15 7.69 6.10
CA MET A 4 17.69 9.04 5.98
C MET A 4 19.23 9.05 5.81
N ILE A 5 19.90 8.16 6.54
CA ILE A 5 21.37 8.01 6.46
C ILE A 5 21.83 7.55 5.08
N MET A 6 21.09 6.65 4.44
CA MET A 6 21.41 6.17 3.09
C MET A 6 21.23 7.30 2.07
N MET A 7 20.13 8.04 2.16
CA MET A 7 19.86 9.18 1.27
C MET A 7 20.96 10.23 1.37
N LYS A 8 21.46 10.51 2.59
CA LYS A 8 22.59 11.41 2.83
C LYS A 8 23.83 10.99 2.03
N PHE A 9 24.27 9.74 2.18
CA PHE A 9 25.49 9.26 1.49
C PHE A 9 25.32 9.24 -0.03
N VAL A 10 24.17 8.81 -0.51
CA VAL A 10 23.92 8.77 -1.97
C VAL A 10 23.85 10.18 -2.56
N ALA A 11 23.21 11.12 -1.89
CA ALA A 11 23.14 12.51 -2.33
C ALA A 11 24.53 13.16 -2.33
N GLN A 12 25.40 12.80 -1.36
CA GLN A 12 26.78 13.27 -1.32
C GLN A 12 27.59 12.73 -2.50
N VAL A 13 27.54 11.42 -2.77
CA VAL A 13 28.21 10.81 -3.92
C VAL A 13 27.71 11.41 -5.23
N ALA A 14 26.39 11.57 -5.38
CA ALA A 14 25.81 12.18 -6.57
C ALA A 14 26.34 13.61 -6.79
N LYS A 15 26.44 14.40 -5.71
CA LYS A 15 26.99 15.77 -5.75
C LYS A 15 28.46 15.78 -6.16
N GLU A 16 29.29 14.87 -5.64
CA GLU A 16 30.71 14.74 -5.98
C GLU A 16 30.92 14.41 -7.47
N HIS A 17 29.99 13.67 -8.06
CA HIS A 17 30.04 13.31 -9.49
C HIS A 17 29.21 14.23 -10.40
N GLY A 18 28.69 15.34 -9.88
CA GLY A 18 27.89 16.31 -10.66
C GLY A 18 26.56 15.75 -11.17
N ILE A 19 26.04 14.72 -10.50
CA ILE A 19 24.76 14.09 -10.84
C ILE A 19 23.65 14.75 -10.03
N HIS A 20 22.60 15.23 -10.70
CA HIS A 20 21.42 15.72 -10.02
C HIS A 20 20.70 14.58 -9.32
N SER A 21 20.39 14.74 -8.04
CA SER A 21 19.69 13.72 -7.23
C SER A 21 18.46 14.31 -6.59
N VAL A 22 17.35 13.59 -6.67
CA VAL A 22 16.11 13.91 -5.97
C VAL A 22 15.91 12.90 -4.85
N VAL A 23 15.67 13.38 -3.64
CA VAL A 23 15.41 12.56 -2.46
C VAL A 23 13.98 12.77 -1.99
N SER A 24 13.30 11.69 -1.64
CA SER A 24 11.98 11.77 -1.05
C SER A 24 12.10 11.47 0.44
N LEU A 25 11.92 12.51 1.26
CA LEU A 25 12.16 12.44 2.71
C LEU A 25 11.00 11.77 3.43
N ASN A 26 11.32 10.88 4.36
CA ASN A 26 10.38 10.16 5.22
C ASN A 26 10.28 10.78 6.63
N SER A 27 10.18 12.10 6.72
CA SER A 27 9.98 12.80 7.98
C SER A 27 8.64 12.42 8.62
N LEU A 28 8.57 12.43 9.96
CA LEU A 28 7.31 12.23 10.68
C LEU A 28 6.30 13.33 10.30
N MET A 29 5.18 12.94 9.72
CA MET A 29 4.08 13.83 9.34
C MET A 29 2.90 13.58 10.26
N VAL A 30 2.49 14.60 11.04
CA VAL A 30 1.41 14.47 12.01
C VAL A 30 0.09 15.01 11.44
N ASP A 31 0.08 16.29 11.01
CA ASP A 31 -1.16 16.94 10.54
C ASP A 31 -1.27 17.11 9.02
N GLY A 32 -0.16 17.03 8.30
CA GLY A 32 -0.13 17.19 6.85
C GLY A 32 -0.36 18.62 6.34
N THR A 33 -0.52 19.61 7.22
CA THR A 33 -0.85 21.00 6.86
C THR A 33 0.34 21.97 6.98
N GLY A 34 1.49 21.48 7.51
CA GLY A 34 2.65 22.30 7.81
C GLY A 34 2.57 23.11 9.11
N MET A 35 1.43 23.09 9.80
CA MET A 35 1.22 23.88 11.01
C MET A 35 1.95 23.32 12.24
N CYS A 36 1.97 21.98 12.40
CA CYS A 36 2.58 21.34 13.56
C CYS A 36 4.12 21.38 13.56
N GLY A 37 4.75 21.59 12.41
CA GLY A 37 6.21 21.66 12.27
C GLY A 37 6.97 20.35 12.52
N ALA A 38 6.29 19.22 12.70
CA ALA A 38 6.92 17.92 12.96
C ALA A 38 7.82 17.47 11.79
N CYS A 39 7.38 17.68 10.56
CA CYS A 39 8.08 17.29 9.33
C CYS A 39 9.04 18.37 8.78
N ARG A 40 9.45 19.33 9.59
CA ARG A 40 10.35 20.42 9.20
C ARG A 40 11.72 19.88 8.77
N VAL A 41 12.27 20.45 7.71
CA VAL A 41 13.59 20.15 7.16
C VAL A 41 14.21 21.43 6.60
N THR A 42 15.53 21.56 6.64
CA THR A 42 16.24 22.65 5.98
C THR A 42 16.71 22.24 4.61
N VAL A 43 16.31 23.00 3.58
CA VAL A 43 16.67 22.78 2.18
C VAL A 43 17.19 24.08 1.58
N GLY A 44 18.47 24.09 1.13
CA GLY A 44 19.10 25.29 0.60
C GLY A 44 19.15 26.46 1.59
N GLY A 45 19.26 26.18 2.88
CA GLY A 45 19.29 27.16 3.96
C GLY A 45 17.90 27.74 4.34
N GLN A 46 16.81 27.23 3.74
CA GLN A 46 15.43 27.61 4.04
C GLN A 46 14.70 26.50 4.77
N THR A 47 13.87 26.86 5.75
CA THR A 47 12.97 25.92 6.41
C THR A 47 11.84 25.53 5.46
N LYS A 48 11.65 24.22 5.24
CA LYS A 48 10.60 23.61 4.44
C LYS A 48 9.83 22.59 5.29
N PHE A 49 8.62 22.26 4.86
CA PHE A 49 7.78 21.25 5.50
C PHE A 49 7.54 20.10 4.53
N THR A 50 8.04 18.91 4.85
CA THR A 50 7.96 17.75 3.97
C THR A 50 6.53 17.43 3.52
N CYS A 51 5.53 17.67 4.37
CA CYS A 51 4.13 17.41 4.07
C CYS A 51 3.47 18.43 3.10
N VAL A 52 4.04 19.64 2.96
CA VAL A 52 3.47 20.74 2.14
C VAL A 52 4.37 21.08 0.96
N ASP A 53 5.69 21.23 1.23
CA ASP A 53 6.67 21.64 0.22
C ASP A 53 7.34 20.46 -0.50
N GLY A 54 7.19 19.25 0.06
CA GLY A 54 7.81 18.02 -0.43
C GLY A 54 6.79 16.93 -0.71
N PRO A 55 7.15 15.66 -0.48
CA PRO A 55 8.35 15.12 0.20
C PRO A 55 9.64 15.10 -0.63
N GLU A 56 9.58 15.46 -1.91
CA GLU A 56 10.69 15.39 -2.85
C GLU A 56 11.48 16.69 -2.87
N PHE A 57 12.81 16.57 -2.66
CA PHE A 57 13.71 17.72 -2.64
C PHE A 57 15.02 17.39 -3.39
N ASP A 58 15.71 18.43 -3.86
CA ASP A 58 17.06 18.28 -4.38
C ASP A 58 18.00 17.80 -3.27
N GLY A 59 18.54 16.58 -3.44
CA GLY A 59 19.40 15.95 -2.44
C GLY A 59 20.67 16.75 -2.13
N ALA A 60 21.17 17.55 -3.07
CA ALA A 60 22.35 18.39 -2.88
C ALA A 60 22.10 19.59 -1.94
N LEU A 61 20.83 19.95 -1.70
CA LEU A 61 20.41 21.11 -0.91
C LEU A 61 19.85 20.75 0.47
N VAL A 62 19.55 19.46 0.72
CA VAL A 62 18.98 19.01 2.00
C VAL A 62 20.03 18.99 3.10
N ASP A 63 19.71 19.54 4.28
CA ASP A 63 20.50 19.35 5.51
C ASP A 63 20.09 18.03 6.18
N PHE A 64 20.79 16.95 5.79
CA PHE A 64 20.55 15.63 6.34
C PHE A 64 20.95 15.48 7.81
N ASP A 65 21.88 16.30 8.30
CA ASP A 65 22.32 16.22 9.70
C ASP A 65 21.26 16.75 10.64
N GLU A 66 20.59 17.85 10.28
CA GLU A 66 19.41 18.32 10.99
C GLU A 66 18.28 17.31 10.91
N ALA A 67 17.98 16.79 9.73
CA ALA A 67 16.90 15.83 9.50
C ALA A 67 17.08 14.55 10.33
N LEU A 68 18.31 14.00 10.41
CA LEU A 68 18.64 12.83 11.23
C LEU A 68 18.48 13.11 12.74
N LYS A 69 18.94 14.27 13.22
CA LYS A 69 18.76 14.66 14.63
C LYS A 69 17.29 14.74 15.00
N ARG A 70 16.47 15.26 14.11
CA ARG A 70 15.02 15.37 14.33
C ARG A 70 14.34 14.01 14.36
N GLN A 71 14.73 13.11 13.46
CA GLN A 71 14.21 11.73 13.42
C GLN A 71 14.55 10.99 14.72
N ALA A 72 15.79 11.09 15.19
CA ALA A 72 16.23 10.46 16.44
C ALA A 72 15.52 10.95 17.71
N MET A 73 14.83 12.10 17.67
CA MET A 73 14.04 12.57 18.82
C MET A 73 12.86 11.65 19.18
N TYR A 74 12.43 10.82 18.23
CA TYR A 74 11.29 9.92 18.39
C TYR A 74 11.68 8.44 18.58
N ASP A 75 12.93 8.05 18.26
CA ASP A 75 13.42 6.66 18.32
C ASP A 75 13.28 6.01 19.70
N ASN A 76 13.54 6.74 20.77
CA ASN A 76 13.49 6.22 22.13
C ASN A 76 12.09 5.82 22.61
N VAL A 77 11.05 6.36 22.02
CA VAL A 77 9.65 6.05 22.37
C VAL A 77 9.15 4.82 21.62
N GLU A 78 9.55 4.67 20.35
CA GLU A 78 9.16 3.55 19.51
C GLU A 78 9.90 2.26 19.89
N THR A 79 11.21 2.31 20.07
CA THR A 79 12.04 1.16 20.43
C THR A 79 11.63 0.55 21.77
N LYS A 80 11.31 1.38 22.77
CA LYS A 80 10.88 0.91 24.09
C LYS A 80 9.51 0.21 24.03
N LYS A 81 8.61 0.68 23.19
CA LYS A 81 7.29 0.08 22.98
C LYS A 81 7.35 -1.25 22.21
N ILE A 82 8.30 -1.38 21.28
CA ILE A 82 8.51 -2.63 20.51
C ILE A 82 9.09 -3.71 21.43
N LEU A 83 10.09 -3.40 22.24
CA LEU A 83 10.71 -4.35 23.17
C LEU A 83 9.74 -4.84 24.26
N ASP A 84 8.86 -3.96 24.78
CA ASP A 84 7.83 -4.32 25.76
C ASP A 84 6.71 -5.22 25.14
N ALA A 85 6.59 -5.26 23.79
CA ALA A 85 5.60 -6.07 23.09
C ALA A 85 6.11 -7.49 22.77
N GLU A 86 7.41 -7.67 22.50
CA GLU A 86 8.01 -8.96 22.17
C GLU A 86 8.10 -9.93 23.36
N GLU A 87 8.06 -9.44 24.60
CA GLU A 87 8.15 -10.29 25.82
C GLU A 87 6.85 -11.04 26.19
N LYS A 88 5.76 -10.92 25.41
CA LYS A 88 4.43 -11.46 25.79
C LYS A 88 3.74 -12.31 24.72
N GLU A 89 4.47 -13.08 23.94
CA GLU A 89 3.85 -14.04 23.02
C GLU A 89 3.62 -15.40 23.67
N GLU A 90 2.46 -15.60 24.26
CA GLU A 90 1.86 -16.92 24.48
C GLU A 90 0.48 -16.98 23.81
N GLY A 91 0.39 -17.95 22.92
CA GLY A 91 -0.74 -18.69 22.35
C GLY A 91 -2.11 -18.00 22.19
N HIS A 92 -2.56 -17.86 20.93
CA HIS A 92 -3.97 -17.65 20.65
C HIS A 92 -4.46 -18.54 19.50
N GLU A 93 -5.30 -19.52 19.86
CA GLU A 93 -6.21 -20.19 18.91
C GLU A 93 -7.41 -19.27 18.67
N CYS A 94 -7.61 -18.87 17.41
CA CYS A 94 -8.78 -18.12 17.00
C CYS A 94 -9.81 -19.09 16.44
N HIS A 95 -10.83 -19.42 17.24
CA HIS A 95 -12.02 -20.14 16.77
C HIS A 95 -13.05 -19.14 16.26
N ILE A 96 -13.11 -18.96 14.93
CA ILE A 96 -14.31 -18.48 14.25
C ILE A 96 -14.64 -19.48 13.16
N GLY A 97 -15.30 -20.55 13.53
CA GLY A 97 -16.05 -21.38 12.61
C GLY A 97 -17.31 -20.66 12.21
N GLY A 98 -17.26 -19.90 11.12
CA GLY A 98 -18.43 -19.25 10.55
C GLY A 98 -19.23 -20.27 9.75
N VAL A 99 -20.45 -20.55 10.19
CA VAL A 99 -21.47 -21.27 9.42
C VAL A 99 -21.69 -20.51 8.11
N ILE A 100 -21.61 -21.21 6.98
CA ILE A 100 -21.98 -20.67 5.66
C ILE A 100 -23.49 -20.49 5.67
N ASP A 101 -23.94 -19.26 5.84
CA ASP A 101 -25.36 -18.94 5.93
C ASP A 101 -25.92 -18.60 4.55
N GLU A 102 -26.73 -19.49 3.98
CA GLU A 102 -27.42 -19.26 2.71
C GLU A 102 -28.48 -18.14 2.80
N GLU A 103 -28.85 -17.70 3.99
CA GLU A 103 -29.88 -16.67 4.25
C GLU A 103 -29.32 -15.25 4.46
N ARG A 104 -28.03 -15.03 4.21
CA ARG A 104 -27.43 -13.72 4.47
C ARG A 104 -28.00 -12.60 3.60
N ASP A 105 -28.22 -11.43 4.20
CA ASP A 105 -28.60 -10.19 3.50
C ASP A 105 -27.48 -9.72 2.54
N LYS A 106 -27.66 -10.01 1.25
CA LYS A 106 -26.71 -9.63 0.18
C LYS A 106 -26.63 -8.11 -0.04
N SER A 107 -27.46 -7.30 0.61
CA SER A 107 -27.38 -5.84 0.57
C SER A 107 -26.24 -5.28 1.43
N LYS A 108 -25.70 -6.07 2.36
CA LYS A 108 -24.61 -5.69 3.28
C LYS A 108 -23.30 -6.35 2.93
N GLN A 109 -22.19 -5.68 3.25
CA GLN A 109 -20.84 -6.25 3.14
C GLN A 109 -20.66 -7.45 4.08
N VAL A 110 -19.76 -8.37 3.75
CA VAL A 110 -19.26 -9.36 4.70
C VAL A 110 -18.52 -8.63 5.81
N PRO A 111 -18.94 -8.79 7.09
CA PRO A 111 -18.24 -8.15 8.20
C PRO A 111 -16.80 -8.65 8.24
N ILE A 112 -15.86 -7.74 8.49
CA ILE A 112 -14.46 -8.09 8.63
C ILE A 112 -14.15 -8.30 10.11
N ALA A 113 -13.35 -9.33 10.42
CA ALA A 113 -12.92 -9.58 11.77
C ALA A 113 -11.93 -8.52 12.24
N GLU A 114 -12.08 -8.06 13.48
CA GLU A 114 -11.19 -7.11 14.14
C GLU A 114 -10.77 -7.62 15.51
N GLN A 115 -9.60 -7.17 15.98
CA GLN A 115 -9.18 -7.43 17.34
C GLN A 115 -10.10 -6.76 18.36
N ASP A 116 -10.39 -7.47 19.45
CA ASP A 116 -11.12 -6.90 20.58
C ASP A 116 -10.48 -5.59 21.08
N PRO A 117 -11.28 -4.53 21.35
CA PRO A 117 -10.75 -3.20 21.75
C PRO A 117 -9.82 -3.23 22.97
N LYS A 118 -10.08 -4.13 23.95
CA LYS A 118 -9.23 -4.26 25.14
C LYS A 118 -7.92 -5.00 24.86
N LYS A 119 -7.92 -5.90 23.87
CA LYS A 119 -6.71 -6.61 23.42
C LYS A 119 -5.85 -5.71 22.54
N ARG A 120 -6.45 -5.06 21.52
CA ARG A 120 -5.72 -4.19 20.60
C ARG A 120 -5.06 -2.99 21.26
N SER A 121 -5.59 -2.50 22.38
CA SER A 121 -4.98 -1.42 23.16
C SER A 121 -3.66 -1.80 23.85
N LYS A 122 -3.30 -3.09 23.88
CA LYS A 122 -2.13 -3.62 24.59
C LYS A 122 -1.08 -4.20 23.65
N ASN A 123 -1.27 -4.13 22.32
CA ASN A 123 -0.33 -4.64 21.33
C ASN A 123 -0.30 -3.76 20.08
N PHE A 124 0.67 -4.02 19.19
CA PHE A 124 0.84 -3.34 17.90
C PHE A 124 0.52 -4.25 16.72
N LYS A 125 -0.18 -5.38 16.95
CA LYS A 125 -0.63 -6.25 15.86
C LYS A 125 -1.72 -5.57 15.05
N GLU A 126 -1.88 -5.96 13.80
CA GLU A 126 -2.90 -5.40 12.90
C GLU A 126 -4.30 -5.59 13.50
N VAL A 127 -5.05 -4.49 13.59
CA VAL A 127 -6.39 -4.50 14.21
C VAL A 127 -7.41 -5.22 13.36
N CYS A 128 -7.44 -4.91 12.06
CA CYS A 128 -8.32 -5.53 11.08
C CYS A 128 -7.65 -6.83 10.59
N LEU A 129 -8.29 -7.97 10.80
CA LEU A 129 -7.68 -9.28 10.52
C LEU A 129 -7.79 -9.72 9.05
N GLY A 130 -8.56 -9.00 8.22
CA GLY A 130 -8.77 -9.35 6.82
C GLY A 130 -9.92 -10.35 6.64
N TYR A 131 -10.14 -10.78 5.41
CA TYR A 131 -11.07 -11.85 5.07
C TYR A 131 -10.36 -13.22 5.04
N SER A 132 -11.06 -14.25 5.49
CA SER A 132 -10.75 -15.62 5.12
C SER A 132 -11.08 -15.90 3.65
N ALA A 133 -10.65 -17.03 3.10
CA ALA A 133 -10.95 -17.42 1.72
C ALA A 133 -12.47 -17.48 1.46
N ASP A 134 -13.23 -18.07 2.38
CA ASP A 134 -14.69 -18.20 2.25
C ASP A 134 -15.39 -16.84 2.32
N GLU A 135 -14.99 -15.98 3.25
CA GLU A 135 -15.52 -14.62 3.37
C GLU A 135 -15.21 -13.78 2.13
N ALA A 136 -14.00 -13.90 1.57
CA ALA A 136 -13.64 -13.22 0.34
C ALA A 136 -14.49 -13.68 -0.86
N VAL A 137 -14.73 -15.00 -0.99
CA VAL A 137 -15.62 -15.56 -2.03
C VAL A 137 -17.05 -15.07 -1.84
N MET A 138 -17.55 -15.06 -0.61
CA MET A 138 -18.91 -14.57 -0.31
C MET A 138 -19.05 -13.09 -0.64
N GLU A 139 -18.10 -12.26 -0.27
CA GLU A 139 -18.14 -10.83 -0.62
C GLU A 139 -18.00 -10.60 -2.12
N ALA A 140 -17.11 -11.33 -2.79
CA ALA A 140 -16.89 -11.24 -4.24
C ALA A 140 -18.15 -11.61 -5.04
N ARG A 141 -18.94 -12.58 -4.58
CA ARG A 141 -20.21 -12.99 -5.21
C ARG A 141 -21.31 -11.90 -5.17
N ARG A 142 -21.14 -10.84 -4.39
CA ARG A 142 -22.02 -9.68 -4.43
C ARG A 142 -21.81 -8.82 -5.69
N CYS A 143 -20.66 -8.93 -6.32
CA CYS A 143 -20.32 -8.14 -7.49
C CYS A 143 -21.24 -8.47 -8.68
N LEU A 144 -21.85 -7.43 -9.27
CA LEU A 144 -22.76 -7.57 -10.40
C LEU A 144 -22.04 -7.73 -11.75
N ASN A 145 -20.73 -7.71 -11.77
CA ASN A 145 -19.92 -7.76 -13.01
C ASN A 145 -20.44 -6.77 -14.08
N CYS A 146 -20.55 -5.50 -13.71
CA CYS A 146 -21.18 -4.48 -14.56
C CYS A 146 -20.43 -4.30 -15.89
N LYS A 147 -21.15 -4.30 -17.02
CA LYS A 147 -20.57 -4.05 -18.37
C LYS A 147 -19.84 -2.69 -18.43
N ASN A 148 -20.33 -1.67 -17.72
CA ASN A 148 -19.69 -0.37 -17.56
C ASN A 148 -19.41 -0.17 -16.07
N ALA A 149 -18.32 -0.75 -15.59
CA ALA A 149 -17.95 -0.77 -14.17
C ALA A 149 -17.49 0.61 -13.71
N MET A 150 -18.37 1.35 -13.06
CA MET A 150 -18.06 2.70 -12.56
C MET A 150 -16.99 2.69 -11.46
N CYS A 151 -16.86 1.58 -10.73
CA CYS A 151 -15.79 1.37 -9.74
C CYS A 151 -14.39 1.47 -10.37
N MET A 152 -14.18 0.92 -11.57
CA MET A 152 -12.91 1.04 -12.29
C MET A 152 -12.56 2.51 -12.58
N LYS A 153 -13.55 3.31 -13.02
CA LYS A 153 -13.36 4.76 -13.25
C LYS A 153 -13.12 5.55 -11.96
N GLY A 154 -13.41 4.96 -10.81
CA GLY A 154 -13.13 5.52 -9.51
C GLY A 154 -11.73 5.22 -8.99
N CYS A 155 -11.05 4.24 -9.58
CA CYS A 155 -9.70 3.86 -9.20
C CYS A 155 -8.67 4.76 -9.92
N PRO A 156 -7.78 5.47 -9.19
CA PRO A 156 -6.77 6.33 -9.83
C PRO A 156 -5.80 5.60 -10.76
N VAL A 157 -5.53 4.30 -10.48
CA VAL A 157 -4.65 3.45 -11.31
C VAL A 157 -5.44 2.54 -12.26
N ASN A 158 -6.76 2.72 -12.34
CA ASN A 158 -7.66 2.04 -13.27
C ASN A 158 -7.57 0.49 -13.22
N ILE A 159 -7.49 -0.07 -12.01
CA ILE A 159 -7.47 -1.53 -11.81
C ILE A 159 -8.70 -2.17 -12.46
N ASN A 160 -8.51 -3.33 -13.11
CA ASN A 160 -9.62 -4.13 -13.64
C ASN A 160 -10.38 -4.84 -12.51
N ILE A 161 -11.15 -4.03 -11.74
CA ILE A 161 -11.82 -4.43 -10.50
C ILE A 161 -12.81 -5.57 -10.74
N SER A 162 -13.65 -5.47 -11.77
CA SER A 162 -14.63 -6.51 -12.05
C SER A 162 -13.99 -7.86 -12.39
N ALA A 163 -12.89 -7.86 -13.14
CA ALA A 163 -12.22 -9.08 -13.54
C ALA A 163 -11.57 -9.80 -12.33
N PHE A 164 -10.80 -9.12 -11.48
CA PHE A 164 -10.17 -9.80 -10.34
C PHE A 164 -11.21 -10.28 -9.31
N ILE A 165 -12.27 -9.49 -9.06
CA ILE A 165 -13.36 -9.90 -8.15
C ILE A 165 -14.10 -11.13 -8.67
N MET A 166 -14.34 -11.23 -9.97
CA MET A 166 -14.98 -12.42 -10.55
C MET A 166 -14.10 -13.66 -10.37
N GLN A 167 -12.79 -13.56 -10.45
CA GLN A 167 -11.90 -14.69 -10.17
C GLN A 167 -11.95 -15.12 -8.69
N ILE A 168 -12.02 -14.14 -7.76
CA ILE A 168 -12.24 -14.46 -6.33
C ILE A 168 -13.57 -15.18 -6.14
N ALA A 169 -14.65 -14.71 -6.77
CA ALA A 169 -15.98 -15.33 -6.67
C ALA A 169 -16.00 -16.81 -7.13
N HIS A 170 -15.10 -17.19 -8.02
CA HIS A 170 -14.90 -18.55 -8.48
C HIS A 170 -13.84 -19.34 -7.68
N GLY A 171 -13.20 -18.72 -6.68
CA GLY A 171 -12.11 -19.35 -5.91
C GLY A 171 -10.77 -19.40 -6.65
N ASN A 172 -10.62 -18.73 -7.78
CA ASN A 172 -9.42 -18.71 -8.62
C ASN A 172 -8.44 -17.61 -8.17
N PHE A 173 -7.90 -17.73 -6.96
CA PHE A 173 -7.08 -16.67 -6.34
C PHE A 173 -5.78 -16.37 -7.10
N ALA A 174 -5.16 -17.36 -7.72
CA ALA A 174 -3.97 -17.16 -8.56
C ALA A 174 -4.29 -16.29 -9.80
N GLN A 175 -5.43 -16.52 -10.46
CA GLN A 175 -5.85 -15.71 -11.59
C GLN A 175 -6.29 -14.31 -11.15
N ALA A 176 -6.94 -14.18 -9.99
CA ALA A 176 -7.25 -12.89 -9.40
C ALA A 176 -5.97 -12.09 -9.11
N ALA A 177 -4.94 -12.74 -8.56
CA ALA A 177 -3.63 -12.17 -8.32
C ALA A 177 -2.93 -11.73 -9.61
N GLU A 178 -2.98 -12.55 -10.65
CA GLU A 178 -2.42 -12.21 -11.96
C GLU A 178 -3.03 -10.92 -12.53
N ILE A 179 -4.36 -10.83 -12.53
CA ILE A 179 -5.07 -9.64 -13.02
C ILE A 179 -4.70 -8.41 -12.20
N LEU A 180 -4.74 -8.53 -10.87
CA LEU A 180 -4.49 -7.43 -9.96
C LEU A 180 -3.05 -6.92 -10.03
N LEU A 181 -2.06 -7.83 -10.06
CA LEU A 181 -0.64 -7.48 -10.11
C LEU A 181 -0.21 -6.88 -11.45
N ARG A 182 -0.96 -7.08 -12.53
CA ARG A 182 -0.71 -6.37 -13.81
C ARG A 182 -0.99 -4.87 -13.68
N ASP A 183 -2.03 -4.51 -12.94
CA ASP A 183 -2.52 -3.13 -12.83
C ASP A 183 -1.89 -2.37 -11.64
N THR A 184 -1.55 -3.07 -10.55
CA THR A 184 -0.95 -2.46 -9.36
C THR A 184 0.22 -3.26 -8.81
N ALA A 185 1.27 -2.55 -8.36
CA ALA A 185 2.45 -3.17 -7.75
C ALA A 185 2.29 -3.40 -6.24
N LEU A 186 1.32 -2.77 -5.57
CA LEU A 186 1.20 -2.70 -4.12
C LEU A 186 -0.23 -3.03 -3.62
N PRO A 187 -0.86 -4.16 -4.02
CA PRO A 187 -2.24 -4.42 -3.67
C PRO A 187 -2.47 -4.54 -2.16
N ALA A 188 -1.55 -5.17 -1.43
CA ALA A 188 -1.64 -5.29 0.03
C ALA A 188 -1.61 -3.94 0.76
N VAL A 189 -0.91 -2.95 0.21
CA VAL A 189 -0.86 -1.58 0.75
C VAL A 189 -2.13 -0.81 0.35
N CYS A 190 -2.46 -0.81 -0.94
CA CYS A 190 -3.64 -0.11 -1.45
C CYS A 190 -4.93 -0.59 -0.77
N GLY A 191 -5.11 -1.89 -0.59
CA GLY A 191 -6.26 -2.46 0.11
C GLY A 191 -6.39 -2.03 1.59
N ARG A 192 -5.30 -1.48 2.18
CA ARG A 192 -5.29 -0.99 3.58
C ARG A 192 -5.42 0.53 3.70
N VAL A 193 -4.90 1.30 2.73
CA VAL A 193 -4.71 2.75 2.90
C VAL A 193 -5.48 3.62 1.91
N CYS A 194 -5.99 3.05 0.80
CA CYS A 194 -6.82 3.82 -0.13
C CYS A 194 -8.12 4.27 0.54
N PRO A 195 -8.60 5.49 0.29
CA PRO A 195 -9.92 5.94 0.71
C PRO A 195 -11.00 5.38 -0.24
N GLN A 196 -11.24 4.06 -0.18
CA GLN A 196 -12.11 3.33 -1.13
C GLN A 196 -13.52 3.88 -1.18
N GLU A 197 -14.04 4.37 -0.05
CA GLU A 197 -15.36 4.97 0.09
C GLU A 197 -15.58 6.22 -0.76
N SER A 198 -14.50 6.92 -1.11
CA SER A 198 -14.55 8.08 -2.02
C SER A 198 -14.08 7.75 -3.44
N GLN A 199 -13.48 6.60 -3.63
CA GLN A 199 -12.90 6.13 -4.91
C GLN A 199 -13.74 5.00 -5.53
N CYS A 200 -13.20 3.78 -5.56
CA CYS A 200 -13.83 2.64 -6.23
C CYS A 200 -15.16 2.21 -5.58
N GLU A 201 -15.20 2.06 -4.26
CA GLU A 201 -16.41 1.68 -3.52
C GLU A 201 -17.49 2.76 -3.60
N GLY A 202 -17.12 4.04 -3.48
CA GLY A 202 -18.05 5.17 -3.62
C GLY A 202 -18.71 5.25 -4.98
N ARG A 203 -18.19 4.57 -6.00
CA ARG A 203 -18.79 4.48 -7.35
C ARG A 203 -19.43 3.13 -7.65
N CYS A 204 -19.46 2.22 -6.68
CA CYS A 204 -20.11 0.93 -6.85
C CYS A 204 -21.64 1.10 -6.98
N VAL A 205 -22.23 0.44 -7.96
CA VAL A 205 -23.67 0.53 -8.23
C VAL A 205 -24.52 0.01 -7.06
N LEU A 206 -24.02 -1.01 -6.34
CA LEU A 206 -24.69 -1.56 -5.16
C LEU A 206 -24.85 -0.53 -4.04
N GLY A 207 -23.91 0.39 -3.91
CA GLY A 207 -23.98 1.47 -2.91
C GLY A 207 -25.17 2.42 -3.04
N LYS A 208 -25.94 2.33 -4.15
CA LYS A 208 -27.17 3.10 -4.32
C LYS A 208 -28.37 2.55 -3.55
N LYS A 209 -28.39 1.24 -3.27
CA LYS A 209 -29.52 0.54 -2.62
C LYS A 209 -29.12 -0.24 -1.36
N GLY A 210 -27.85 -0.30 -1.06
CA GLY A 210 -27.27 -1.02 0.08
C GLY A 210 -25.81 -0.60 0.25
N GLU A 211 -24.98 -1.51 0.73
CA GLU A 211 -23.54 -1.28 0.85
C GLU A 211 -22.82 -1.65 -0.45
N PRO A 212 -21.80 -0.88 -0.88
CA PRO A 212 -20.96 -1.22 -2.01
C PRO A 212 -20.26 -2.56 -1.79
N VAL A 213 -19.72 -3.18 -2.83
CA VAL A 213 -18.78 -4.30 -2.67
C VAL A 213 -17.54 -3.79 -1.94
N ALA A 214 -17.05 -4.55 -0.96
CA ALA A 214 -15.85 -4.22 -0.18
C ALA A 214 -14.58 -4.44 -1.02
N ILE A 215 -14.39 -3.62 -2.04
CA ILE A 215 -13.36 -3.77 -3.07
C ILE A 215 -11.97 -3.73 -2.45
N GLY A 216 -11.71 -2.76 -1.55
CA GLY A 216 -10.44 -2.64 -0.87
C GLY A 216 -10.10 -3.83 0.02
N LYS A 217 -11.10 -4.41 0.69
CA LYS A 217 -10.90 -5.62 1.51
C LYS A 217 -10.57 -6.85 0.65
N LEU A 218 -11.19 -6.97 -0.54
CA LEU A 218 -10.88 -8.02 -1.51
C LEU A 218 -9.50 -7.82 -2.15
N GLU A 219 -9.11 -6.58 -2.46
CA GLU A 219 -7.77 -6.25 -2.93
C GLU A 219 -6.71 -6.60 -1.88
N ARG A 220 -6.96 -6.25 -0.61
CA ARG A 220 -6.11 -6.64 0.52
C ARG A 220 -5.98 -8.16 0.62
N PHE A 221 -7.09 -8.90 0.54
CA PHE A 221 -7.10 -10.36 0.62
C PHE A 221 -6.18 -10.98 -0.44
N ILE A 222 -6.29 -10.56 -1.69
CA ILE A 222 -5.41 -11.07 -2.76
C ILE A 222 -3.96 -10.62 -2.54
N GLY A 223 -3.71 -9.39 -2.09
CA GLY A 223 -2.37 -8.90 -1.76
C GLY A 223 -1.69 -9.73 -0.66
N ASP A 224 -2.42 -10.09 0.38
CA ASP A 224 -1.93 -10.96 1.45
C ASP A 224 -1.73 -12.39 0.96
N TRP A 225 -2.66 -12.93 0.18
CA TRP A 225 -2.57 -14.25 -0.45
C TRP A 225 -1.31 -14.37 -1.34
N VAL A 226 -1.02 -13.35 -2.14
CA VAL A 226 0.20 -13.27 -2.97
C VAL A 226 1.46 -13.39 -2.13
N ARG A 227 1.52 -12.66 -1.04
CA ARG A 227 2.67 -12.67 -0.12
C ARG A 227 2.83 -14.03 0.57
N GLU A 228 1.75 -14.61 1.06
CA GLU A 228 1.77 -15.88 1.80
C GLU A 228 2.11 -17.07 0.91
N ASN A 229 1.68 -17.05 -0.34
CA ASN A 229 1.94 -18.11 -1.31
C ASN A 229 3.20 -17.88 -2.16
N GLY A 230 3.93 -16.78 -1.94
CA GLY A 230 5.13 -16.45 -2.74
C GLY A 230 4.84 -16.29 -4.23
N TYR A 231 3.61 -15.88 -4.58
CA TYR A 231 3.18 -15.77 -5.99
C TYR A 231 3.86 -14.59 -6.66
N CYS A 232 4.43 -14.82 -7.84
CA CYS A 232 5.03 -13.79 -8.68
C CYS A 232 4.48 -13.89 -10.10
N LEU A 233 4.28 -12.73 -10.75
CA LEU A 233 3.98 -12.72 -12.19
C LEU A 233 5.19 -13.25 -12.97
N ALA A 234 4.95 -14.24 -13.81
CA ALA A 234 5.94 -14.70 -14.77
C ALA A 234 5.99 -13.72 -15.95
N GLU A 235 6.92 -12.79 -15.91
CA GLU A 235 7.15 -11.83 -16.99
C GLU A 235 8.50 -12.09 -17.65
N THR A 236 8.52 -12.27 -18.97
CA THR A 236 9.77 -12.30 -19.73
C THR A 236 10.21 -10.87 -20.01
N ILE A 237 11.28 -10.45 -19.38
CA ILE A 237 11.82 -9.10 -19.49
C ILE A 237 12.91 -9.09 -20.55
N VAL A 238 12.73 -8.27 -21.59
CA VAL A 238 13.74 -8.03 -22.62
C VAL A 238 14.46 -6.73 -22.29
N GLU A 239 15.76 -6.81 -22.00
CA GLU A 239 16.56 -5.63 -21.68
C GLU A 239 16.71 -4.71 -22.89
N ASN A 240 16.41 -3.42 -22.72
CA ASN A 240 16.52 -2.38 -23.75
C ASN A 240 17.85 -1.61 -23.69
N GLY A 241 18.80 -2.06 -22.86
CA GLY A 241 20.10 -1.44 -22.67
C GLY A 241 20.11 -0.20 -21.77
N ASN A 242 18.96 0.33 -21.37
CA ASN A 242 18.88 1.46 -20.44
C ASN A 242 19.15 1.00 -19.01
N LYS A 243 19.89 1.82 -18.27
CA LYS A 243 20.17 1.59 -16.84
C LYS A 243 19.45 2.64 -16.02
N VAL A 244 18.63 2.19 -15.08
CA VAL A 244 17.90 3.05 -14.12
C VAL A 244 18.27 2.64 -12.72
N ALA A 245 18.71 3.59 -11.91
CA ALA A 245 18.95 3.39 -10.48
C ALA A 245 17.77 3.94 -9.69
N VAL A 246 17.12 3.08 -8.90
CA VAL A 246 16.07 3.48 -7.96
C VAL A 246 16.65 3.45 -6.57
N ILE A 247 16.66 4.61 -5.90
CA ILE A 247 17.25 4.79 -4.57
C ILE A 247 16.11 4.87 -3.56
N GLY A 248 16.01 3.84 -2.71
CA GLY A 248 14.99 3.74 -1.68
C GLY A 248 14.10 2.52 -1.81
N SER A 249 13.64 2.00 -0.66
CA SER A 249 12.78 0.82 -0.53
C SER A 249 11.38 1.12 0.01
N GLY A 250 10.99 2.39 0.06
CA GLY A 250 9.62 2.80 0.38
C GLY A 250 8.64 2.47 -0.75
N PRO A 251 7.32 2.68 -0.54
CA PRO A 251 6.28 2.36 -1.52
C PRO A 251 6.53 2.95 -2.91
N ALA A 252 6.98 4.20 -2.99
CA ALA A 252 7.30 4.86 -4.25
C ALA A 252 8.50 4.22 -4.95
N GLY A 253 9.59 3.92 -4.22
CA GLY A 253 10.77 3.27 -4.79
C GLY A 253 10.48 1.85 -5.26
N MET A 254 9.72 1.07 -4.49
CA MET A 254 9.29 -0.27 -4.89
C MET A 254 8.40 -0.23 -6.13
N SER A 255 7.42 0.66 -6.19
CA SER A 255 6.56 0.85 -7.37
C SER A 255 7.39 1.25 -8.59
N ALA A 256 8.27 2.27 -8.45
CA ALA A 256 9.14 2.70 -9.53
C ALA A 256 10.00 1.56 -10.07
N SER A 257 10.57 0.71 -9.20
CA SER A 257 11.37 -0.46 -9.60
C SER A 257 10.55 -1.46 -10.41
N VAL A 258 9.33 -1.78 -9.97
CA VAL A 258 8.44 -2.70 -10.68
C VAL A 258 8.07 -2.16 -12.06
N TYR A 259 7.60 -0.91 -12.14
CA TYR A 259 7.18 -0.33 -13.41
C TYR A 259 8.35 -0.06 -14.37
N THR A 260 9.52 0.35 -13.86
CA THR A 260 10.73 0.49 -14.68
C THR A 260 11.14 -0.86 -15.27
N LYS A 261 11.09 -1.93 -14.46
CA LYS A 261 11.36 -3.28 -14.93
C LYS A 261 10.37 -3.72 -16.01
N ARG A 262 9.08 -3.50 -15.80
CA ARG A 262 8.01 -3.80 -16.75
C ARG A 262 8.10 -2.98 -18.03
N ALA A 263 8.53 -1.72 -17.97
CA ALA A 263 8.70 -0.88 -19.15
C ALA A 263 9.72 -1.43 -20.17
N ASN A 264 10.56 -2.38 -19.76
CA ASN A 264 11.48 -3.08 -20.63
C ASN A 264 10.87 -4.31 -21.30
N VAL A 265 9.62 -4.66 -20.99
CA VAL A 265 8.88 -5.76 -21.62
C VAL A 265 8.23 -5.26 -22.91
N ALA A 266 8.51 -5.92 -24.02
CA ALA A 266 7.83 -5.65 -25.30
C ALA A 266 6.32 -5.89 -25.13
N GLY A 267 5.49 -4.87 -25.28
CA GLY A 267 4.05 -4.91 -25.08
C GLY A 267 3.52 -3.93 -24.04
N TYR A 268 4.36 -3.40 -23.17
CA TYR A 268 3.96 -2.36 -22.23
C TYR A 268 4.10 -0.93 -22.79
N ARG A 269 4.71 -0.80 -23.99
CA ARG A 269 4.90 0.49 -24.67
C ARG A 269 3.64 1.05 -25.32
N GLU A 270 2.59 0.26 -25.45
CA GLU A 270 1.36 0.69 -26.14
C GLU A 270 0.36 1.41 -25.21
N HIS A 271 0.64 1.51 -23.89
CA HIS A 271 -0.29 2.07 -22.90
C HIS A 271 0.33 3.18 -22.02
N LEU A 272 1.52 3.66 -22.33
CA LEU A 272 2.10 4.91 -21.83
C LEU A 272 1.94 5.97 -22.94
#